data_8ae778ec9c4b708ff26927c1cd3b98a0
#
_entry.id   8ae778ec9c4b708ff26927c1cd3b98a0
#
_cell.length_a   1.000
_cell.length_b   1.000
_cell.length_c   1.000
_cell.angle_alpha   90.00
_cell.angle_beta   90.00
_cell.angle_gamma   90.00
#
_symmetry.space_group_name_H-M   'P 1'
#
loop_
_entity.id
_entity.type
_entity.pdbx_description
1 polymer ?
#
loop_
_entity_poly.entity_id
_entity_poly.type
_entity_poly.pdbx_seq_one_letter_code
_entity_poly.pdbx_strand_id
1 'polypeptide(L)'
;MATVREGNKGILLVVDLQVGVVSGSWDAPRIIKNVSRAIERARAQSVPVIWVQHSDKELPYGSAQWQWVPELVPAQGEPLIHKQFNSSFEQTTLEEKLARLGASHIALAGAATNWCIRATAYGALERGYDLTLIKDAHTTGTMELPNGARIEAANVIDELNIAMTWLSYPGRINGTATAEDVDFATPGGAR
;
A
#
# COMPACT_ATOMS: atom_id res chain seq x y z
N MET A 1 1.31 1.92 -19.25
CA MET A 1 0.03 1.32 -18.76
C MET A 1 0.11 -0.18 -18.89
N ALA A 2 -0.48 -0.89 -17.94
CA ALA A 2 -0.56 -2.35 -17.98
C ALA A 2 -1.21 -2.82 -19.30
N THR A 3 -0.55 -3.74 -19.97
CA THR A 3 -1.08 -4.34 -21.21
C THR A 3 -1.81 -5.66 -20.94
N VAL A 4 -1.81 -6.10 -19.67
CA VAL A 4 -2.39 -7.38 -19.22
C VAL A 4 -3.78 -7.18 -18.59
N ARG A 5 -4.06 -6.00 -18.05
CA ARG A 5 -5.37 -5.64 -17.47
C ARG A 5 -6.12 -4.70 -18.35
N GLU A 6 -7.40 -4.99 -18.55
CA GLU A 6 -8.32 -4.04 -19.17
C GLU A 6 -8.53 -2.86 -18.24
N GLY A 7 -8.52 -1.65 -18.80
CA GLY A 7 -8.69 -0.42 -18.05
C GLY A 7 -7.53 0.56 -18.25
N ASN A 8 -7.72 1.77 -17.75
CA ASN A 8 -6.75 2.86 -17.89
C ASN A 8 -6.74 3.79 -16.68
N LYS A 9 -7.35 3.37 -15.57
CA LYS A 9 -7.46 4.21 -14.37
C LYS A 9 -6.43 3.80 -13.33
N GLY A 10 -5.87 4.80 -12.67
CA GLY A 10 -5.10 4.61 -11.45
C GLY A 10 -6.01 4.68 -10.21
N ILE A 11 -5.58 4.02 -9.15
CA ILE A 11 -6.18 4.11 -7.82
C ILE A 11 -5.09 4.28 -6.76
N LEU A 12 -5.46 4.82 -5.60
CA LEU A 12 -4.65 4.77 -4.40
C LEU A 12 -5.14 3.64 -3.48
N LEU A 13 -4.25 2.71 -3.14
CA LEU A 13 -4.51 1.64 -2.19
C LEU A 13 -3.80 1.94 -0.86
N VAL A 14 -4.58 2.14 0.19
CA VAL A 14 -4.09 2.43 1.55
C VAL A 14 -4.27 1.19 2.40
N VAL A 15 -3.16 0.61 2.88
CA VAL A 15 -3.14 -0.72 3.51
C VAL A 15 -2.75 -0.62 4.98
N ASP A 16 -3.61 -1.14 5.86
CA ASP A 16 -3.36 -1.47 7.28
C ASP A 16 -2.75 -0.32 8.13
N LEU A 17 -3.14 0.92 7.89
CA LEU A 17 -2.74 2.05 8.75
C LEU A 17 -3.64 2.11 10.00
N GLN A 18 -3.58 1.02 10.77
CA GLN A 18 -4.33 0.79 12.00
C GLN A 18 -3.45 1.06 13.22
N VAL A 19 -4.07 1.50 14.31
CA VAL A 19 -3.38 1.85 15.56
C VAL A 19 -2.40 0.76 16.01
N GLY A 20 -2.83 -0.50 16.00
CA GLY A 20 -2.00 -1.62 16.42
C GLY A 20 -0.89 -1.97 15.41
N VAL A 21 -1.11 -1.75 14.13
CA VAL A 21 -0.12 -2.08 13.07
C VAL A 21 1.03 -1.08 13.06
N VAL A 22 0.74 0.21 13.22
CA VAL A 22 1.78 1.25 13.15
C VAL A 22 2.41 1.55 14.51
N SER A 23 1.91 0.95 15.59
CA SER A 23 2.49 1.08 16.93
C SER A 23 3.93 0.57 16.95
N GLY A 24 4.87 1.46 17.28
CA GLY A 24 6.31 1.14 17.28
C GLY A 24 6.95 1.04 15.89
N SER A 25 6.23 1.36 14.83
CA SER A 25 6.80 1.43 13.48
C SER A 25 7.72 2.64 13.32
N TRP A 26 8.72 2.47 12.45
CA TRP A 26 9.70 3.51 12.15
C TRP A 26 9.05 4.74 11.56
N ASP A 27 9.33 5.89 12.17
CA ASP A 27 8.92 7.23 11.73
C ASP A 27 7.41 7.33 11.37
N ALA A 28 6.57 6.61 12.14
CA ALA A 28 5.14 6.51 11.85
C ALA A 28 4.44 7.89 11.69
N PRO A 29 4.74 8.94 12.49
CA PRO A 29 4.09 10.24 12.31
C PRO A 29 4.36 10.87 10.95
N ARG A 30 5.60 10.80 10.43
CA ARG A 30 5.93 11.32 9.10
C ARG A 30 5.27 10.50 8.01
N ILE A 31 5.28 9.17 8.14
CA ILE A 31 4.64 8.27 7.17
C ILE A 31 3.13 8.52 7.11
N ILE A 32 2.45 8.62 8.24
CA ILE A 32 1.01 8.94 8.31
C ILE A 32 0.71 10.27 7.62
N LYS A 33 1.53 11.30 7.86
CA LYS A 33 1.41 12.60 7.19
C LYS A 33 1.57 12.49 5.66
N ASN A 34 2.53 11.70 5.19
CA ASN A 34 2.73 11.49 3.75
C ASN A 34 1.58 10.71 3.12
N VAL A 35 1.04 9.71 3.83
CA VAL A 35 -0.18 9.01 3.36
C VAL A 35 -1.37 9.94 3.29
N SER A 36 -1.58 10.80 4.31
CA SER A 36 -2.63 11.85 4.26
C SER A 36 -2.47 12.73 3.03
N ARG A 37 -1.25 13.18 2.71
CA ARG A 37 -0.96 13.96 1.51
C ARG A 37 -1.32 13.21 0.22
N ALA A 38 -0.93 11.94 0.11
CA ALA A 38 -1.27 11.12 -1.06
C ALA A 38 -2.80 10.97 -1.21
N ILE A 39 -3.53 10.78 -0.11
CA ILE A 39 -5.00 10.69 -0.09
C ILE A 39 -5.63 12.01 -0.55
N GLU A 40 -5.18 13.14 -0.02
CA GLU A 40 -5.68 14.47 -0.40
C GLU A 40 -5.46 14.73 -1.89
N ARG A 41 -4.28 14.39 -2.43
CA ARG A 41 -3.98 14.50 -3.85
C ARG A 41 -4.84 13.60 -4.72
N ALA A 42 -5.04 12.35 -4.31
CA ALA A 42 -5.92 11.41 -5.02
C ALA A 42 -7.36 11.94 -5.08
N ARG A 43 -7.90 12.38 -3.95
CA ARG A 43 -9.24 12.97 -3.85
C ARG A 43 -9.39 14.23 -4.72
N ALA A 44 -8.40 15.13 -4.68
CA ALA A 44 -8.41 16.37 -5.49
C ALA A 44 -8.42 16.07 -7.01
N GLN A 45 -7.87 14.93 -7.43
CA GLN A 45 -7.84 14.48 -8.82
C GLN A 45 -8.99 13.49 -9.16
N SER A 46 -9.94 13.28 -8.24
CA SER A 46 -11.02 12.29 -8.39
C SER A 46 -10.51 10.86 -8.64
N VAL A 47 -9.32 10.55 -8.11
CA VAL A 47 -8.73 9.21 -8.12
C VAL A 47 -9.35 8.40 -6.99
N PRO A 48 -9.88 7.19 -7.25
CA PRO A 48 -10.46 6.37 -6.21
C PRO A 48 -9.43 5.99 -5.14
N VAL A 49 -9.79 6.15 -3.86
CA VAL A 49 -9.03 5.66 -2.73
C VAL A 49 -9.71 4.40 -2.20
N ILE A 50 -8.96 3.30 -2.13
CA ILE A 50 -9.42 2.03 -1.55
C ILE A 50 -8.66 1.78 -0.26
N TRP A 51 -9.39 1.44 0.78
CA TRP A 51 -8.84 1.18 2.11
C TRP A 51 -8.84 -0.31 2.42
N VAL A 52 -7.74 -0.81 2.95
CA VAL A 52 -7.58 -2.20 3.35
C VAL A 52 -7.27 -2.27 4.84
N GLN A 53 -8.00 -3.12 5.56
CA GLN A 53 -7.87 -3.32 7.00
C GLN A 53 -7.61 -4.80 7.31
N HIS A 54 -6.55 -5.07 8.07
CA HIS A 54 -6.22 -6.40 8.54
C HIS A 54 -6.94 -6.73 9.83
N SER A 55 -7.31 -8.01 10.02
CA SER A 55 -7.71 -8.54 11.32
C SER A 55 -7.27 -9.99 11.46
N ASP A 56 -6.81 -10.35 12.66
CA ASP A 56 -6.45 -11.70 13.06
C ASP A 56 -6.64 -11.89 14.58
N LYS A 57 -6.02 -12.92 15.15
CA LYS A 57 -6.11 -13.20 16.59
C LYS A 57 -5.40 -12.15 17.45
N GLU A 58 -4.34 -11.53 16.92
CA GLU A 58 -3.53 -10.51 17.62
C GLU A 58 -4.11 -9.11 17.40
N LEU A 59 -4.83 -8.92 16.30
CA LEU A 59 -5.53 -7.68 15.94
C LEU A 59 -7.03 -7.95 15.72
N PRO A 60 -7.82 -8.21 16.77
CA PRO A 60 -9.21 -8.60 16.64
C PRO A 60 -10.07 -7.50 15.99
N TYR A 61 -10.92 -7.91 15.05
CA TYR A 61 -11.87 -7.03 14.39
C TYR A 61 -12.67 -6.19 15.40
N GLY A 62 -12.76 -4.89 15.17
CA GLY A 62 -13.50 -3.95 16.02
C GLY A 62 -12.79 -3.52 17.30
N SER A 63 -11.61 -4.07 17.64
CA SER A 63 -10.84 -3.63 18.80
C SER A 63 -10.31 -2.20 18.63
N ALA A 64 -9.88 -1.56 19.73
CA ALA A 64 -9.25 -0.23 19.67
C ALA A 64 -7.99 -0.22 18.80
N GLN A 65 -7.20 -1.30 18.83
CA GLN A 65 -5.99 -1.46 18.03
C GLN A 65 -6.28 -1.68 16.55
N TRP A 66 -7.45 -2.24 16.23
CA TRP A 66 -7.92 -2.46 14.87
C TRP A 66 -8.35 -1.15 14.18
N GLN A 67 -8.73 -0.11 14.90
CA GLN A 67 -9.18 1.15 14.33
C GLN A 67 -8.09 1.80 13.46
N TRP A 68 -8.52 2.59 12.48
CA TRP A 68 -7.62 3.49 11.74
C TRP A 68 -6.91 4.44 12.70
N VAL A 69 -5.69 4.86 12.36
CA VAL A 69 -5.06 5.97 13.07
C VAL A 69 -5.95 7.22 12.94
N PRO A 70 -6.06 8.04 14.00
CA PRO A 70 -7.03 9.15 14.02
C PRO A 70 -6.86 10.17 12.90
N GLU A 71 -5.66 10.28 12.35
CA GLU A 71 -5.31 11.21 11.28
C GLU A 71 -5.83 10.77 9.90
N LEU A 72 -6.22 9.51 9.76
CA LEU A 72 -6.63 8.92 8.47
C LEU A 72 -8.06 8.40 8.55
N VAL A 73 -8.97 9.11 7.91
CA VAL A 73 -10.39 8.77 7.91
C VAL A 73 -10.87 8.48 6.48
N PRO A 74 -11.38 7.28 6.22
CA PRO A 74 -12.06 6.97 4.97
C PRO A 74 -13.22 7.94 4.72
N ALA A 75 -13.33 8.48 3.51
CA ALA A 75 -14.47 9.29 3.13
C ALA A 75 -15.70 8.44 2.82
N GLN A 76 -16.89 9.04 2.90
CA GLN A 76 -18.12 8.34 2.56
C GLN A 76 -18.08 7.84 1.10
N GLY A 77 -18.32 6.55 0.91
CA GLY A 77 -18.32 5.91 -0.41
C GLY A 77 -16.97 5.37 -0.87
N GLU A 78 -15.88 5.63 -0.16
CA GLU A 78 -14.60 4.97 -0.44
C GLU A 78 -14.67 3.49 -0.05
N PRO A 79 -14.25 2.56 -0.93
CA PRO A 79 -14.32 1.13 -0.65
C PRO A 79 -13.44 0.72 0.54
N LEU A 80 -14.00 -0.10 1.43
CA LEU A 80 -13.30 -0.75 2.53
C LEU A 80 -13.16 -2.24 2.21
N ILE A 81 -11.95 -2.77 2.34
CA ILE A 81 -11.61 -4.18 2.16
C ILE A 81 -11.11 -4.73 3.50
N HIS A 82 -11.72 -5.78 3.98
CA HIS A 82 -11.22 -6.52 5.15
C HIS A 82 -10.45 -7.74 4.70
N LYS A 83 -9.29 -7.98 5.30
CA LYS A 83 -8.43 -9.13 5.00
C LYS A 83 -7.93 -9.82 6.27
N GLN A 84 -7.53 -11.08 6.12
CA GLN A 84 -6.93 -11.90 7.18
C GLN A 84 -5.53 -12.41 6.81
N PHE A 85 -5.08 -12.18 5.58
CA PHE A 85 -3.78 -12.60 5.05
C PHE A 85 -2.93 -11.38 4.69
N ASN A 86 -1.64 -11.58 4.47
CA ASN A 86 -0.73 -10.47 4.17
C ASN A 86 -1.09 -9.76 2.86
N SER A 87 -1.35 -10.51 1.79
CA SER A 87 -1.75 -9.91 0.52
C SER A 87 -3.17 -9.35 0.60
N SER A 88 -3.36 -8.12 0.12
CA SER A 88 -4.68 -7.50 0.01
C SER A 88 -5.58 -8.19 -1.02
N PHE A 89 -5.02 -9.07 -1.85
CA PHE A 89 -5.76 -9.85 -2.84
C PHE A 89 -6.25 -11.20 -2.32
N GLU A 90 -5.63 -11.71 -1.23
CA GLU A 90 -5.91 -13.06 -0.75
C GLU A 90 -7.25 -13.12 -0.02
N GLN A 91 -8.18 -13.91 -0.57
CA GLN A 91 -9.56 -14.10 -0.05
C GLN A 91 -10.31 -12.79 0.21
N THR A 92 -10.15 -11.81 -0.69
CA THR A 92 -10.83 -10.51 -0.60
C THR A 92 -11.58 -10.18 -1.89
N THR A 93 -12.38 -9.12 -1.84
CA THR A 93 -13.07 -8.58 -3.02
C THR A 93 -12.27 -7.49 -3.74
N LEU A 94 -10.97 -7.31 -3.43
CA LEU A 94 -10.17 -6.22 -3.98
C LEU A 94 -10.11 -6.28 -5.52
N GLU A 95 -9.82 -7.45 -6.09
CA GLU A 95 -9.71 -7.59 -7.54
C GLU A 95 -11.02 -7.27 -8.28
N GLU A 96 -12.15 -7.68 -7.70
CA GLU A 96 -13.48 -7.33 -8.20
C GLU A 96 -13.74 -5.81 -8.16
N LYS A 97 -13.35 -5.14 -7.07
CA LYS A 97 -13.47 -3.68 -6.95
C LYS A 97 -12.61 -2.96 -7.97
N LEU A 98 -11.35 -3.39 -8.14
CA LEU A 98 -10.43 -2.84 -9.14
C LEU A 98 -10.99 -2.99 -10.56
N ALA A 99 -11.52 -4.17 -10.91
CA ALA A 99 -12.14 -4.41 -12.20
C ALA A 99 -13.35 -3.50 -12.46
N ARG A 100 -14.24 -3.35 -11.48
CA ARG A 100 -15.40 -2.43 -11.58
C ARG A 100 -15.00 -0.97 -11.77
N LEU A 101 -13.87 -0.56 -11.23
CA LEU A 101 -13.32 0.79 -11.40
C LEU A 101 -12.60 0.96 -12.74
N GLY A 102 -12.32 -0.10 -13.47
CA GLY A 102 -11.46 -0.07 -14.67
C GLY A 102 -10.01 0.25 -14.32
N ALA A 103 -9.56 -0.17 -13.14
CA ALA A 103 -8.21 0.11 -12.66
C ALA A 103 -7.20 -0.83 -13.33
N SER A 104 -6.10 -0.27 -13.81
CA SER A 104 -4.93 -0.99 -14.31
C SER A 104 -3.63 -0.56 -13.61
N HIS A 105 -3.67 0.51 -12.82
CA HIS A 105 -2.52 1.03 -12.07
C HIS A 105 -2.88 1.22 -10.60
N ILE A 106 -2.00 0.75 -9.71
CA ILE A 106 -2.12 0.87 -8.26
C ILE A 106 -0.97 1.71 -7.72
N ALA A 107 -1.29 2.85 -7.12
CA ALA A 107 -0.39 3.54 -6.21
C ALA A 107 -0.58 2.96 -4.80
N LEU A 108 0.48 2.48 -4.17
CA LEU A 108 0.43 1.69 -2.94
C LEU A 108 1.10 2.42 -1.77
N ALA A 109 0.40 2.52 -0.64
CA ALA A 109 0.89 3.08 0.61
C ALA A 109 0.39 2.26 1.82
N GLY A 110 1.05 2.36 2.98
CA GLY A 110 0.57 1.75 4.22
C GLY A 110 1.60 0.99 5.05
N ALA A 111 1.18 -0.09 5.72
CA ALA A 111 2.00 -0.91 6.62
C ALA A 111 1.60 -2.41 6.55
N ALA A 112 2.44 -3.35 7.00
CA ALA A 112 3.86 -3.15 7.23
C ALA A 112 4.66 -3.50 5.97
N THR A 113 5.75 -2.78 5.73
CA THR A 113 6.57 -2.88 4.50
C THR A 113 6.92 -4.31 4.11
N ASN A 114 7.49 -5.07 5.02
CA ASN A 114 7.98 -6.44 4.79
C ASN A 114 6.88 -7.50 4.76
N TRP A 115 5.66 -7.15 5.15
CA TRP A 115 4.52 -8.06 5.22
C TRP A 115 3.44 -7.67 4.20
N CYS A 116 2.46 -6.91 4.62
CA CYS A 116 1.27 -6.62 3.81
C CYS A 116 1.58 -5.77 2.57
N ILE A 117 2.50 -4.79 2.69
CA ILE A 117 2.89 -3.95 1.54
C ILE A 117 3.64 -4.78 0.51
N ARG A 118 4.66 -5.55 0.91
CA ARG A 118 5.40 -6.43 0.00
C ARG A 118 4.48 -7.45 -0.68
N ALA A 119 3.68 -8.18 0.10
CA ALA A 119 2.78 -9.19 -0.44
C ALA A 119 1.74 -8.60 -1.41
N THR A 120 1.22 -7.41 -1.12
CA THR A 120 0.27 -6.72 -2.00
C THR A 120 0.94 -6.18 -3.25
N ALA A 121 2.16 -5.63 -3.15
CA ALA A 121 2.93 -5.12 -4.29
C ALA A 121 3.23 -6.23 -5.31
N TYR A 122 3.80 -7.34 -4.87
CA TYR A 122 4.05 -8.50 -5.74
C TYR A 122 2.75 -9.09 -6.27
N GLY A 123 1.74 -9.23 -5.42
CA GLY A 123 0.41 -9.72 -5.81
C GLY A 123 -0.27 -8.86 -6.89
N ALA A 124 -0.07 -7.55 -6.88
CA ALA A 124 -0.54 -6.64 -7.93
C ALA A 124 0.18 -6.90 -9.26
N LEU A 125 1.51 -6.94 -9.23
CA LEU A 125 2.34 -7.18 -10.42
C LEU A 125 2.06 -8.56 -11.05
N GLU A 126 1.94 -9.61 -10.25
CA GLU A 126 1.61 -10.97 -10.70
C GLU A 126 0.21 -11.04 -11.35
N ARG A 127 -0.73 -10.22 -10.90
CA ARG A 127 -2.08 -10.10 -11.48
C ARG A 127 -2.18 -9.16 -12.67
N GLY A 128 -1.07 -8.56 -13.09
CA GLY A 128 -1.01 -7.75 -14.31
C GLY A 128 -1.31 -6.27 -14.12
N TYR A 129 -1.33 -5.76 -12.88
CA TYR A 129 -1.43 -4.32 -12.63
C TYR A 129 -0.07 -3.64 -12.78
N ASP A 130 -0.06 -2.40 -13.24
CA ASP A 130 1.03 -1.47 -13.03
C ASP A 130 1.09 -1.07 -11.56
N LEU A 131 2.28 -0.77 -11.03
CA LEU A 131 2.46 -0.45 -9.62
C LEU A 131 3.39 0.75 -9.42
N THR A 132 2.95 1.71 -8.61
CA THR A 132 3.81 2.74 -8.03
C THR A 132 3.80 2.58 -6.50
N LEU A 133 4.91 2.12 -5.91
CA LEU A 133 5.07 2.16 -4.46
C LEU A 133 5.38 3.59 -4.03
N ILE A 134 4.57 4.15 -3.13
CA ILE A 134 4.83 5.50 -2.59
C ILE A 134 5.93 5.38 -1.54
N LYS A 135 7.18 5.58 -1.96
CA LYS A 135 8.41 5.20 -1.25
C LYS A 135 8.63 5.84 0.12
N ASP A 136 7.93 6.92 0.41
CA ASP A 136 7.96 7.66 1.67
C ASP A 136 6.62 7.62 2.42
N ALA A 137 5.72 6.72 2.02
CA ALA A 137 4.39 6.53 2.58
C ALA A 137 4.12 5.07 2.99
N HIS A 138 5.15 4.32 3.32
CA HIS A 138 5.02 3.00 3.96
C HIS A 138 6.05 2.81 5.08
N THR A 139 5.73 1.96 6.05
CA THR A 139 6.57 1.74 7.23
C THR A 139 6.47 0.32 7.77
N THR A 140 7.40 -0.02 8.65
CA THR A 140 7.43 -1.26 9.44
C THR A 140 8.20 -1.04 10.75
N GLY A 141 8.18 -2.01 11.64
CA GLY A 141 9.02 -2.04 12.85
C GLY A 141 10.39 -2.68 12.59
N THR A 142 11.39 -2.31 13.42
CA THR A 142 12.66 -3.03 13.52
C THR A 142 12.41 -4.42 14.10
N MET A 143 13.00 -5.46 13.52
CA MET A 143 12.85 -6.84 13.97
C MET A 143 14.09 -7.29 14.72
N GLU A 144 13.90 -7.94 15.88
CA GLU A 144 14.96 -8.63 16.59
C GLU A 144 14.91 -10.12 16.25
N LEU A 145 16.05 -10.67 15.86
CA LEU A 145 16.18 -12.10 15.53
C LEU A 145 16.54 -12.91 16.79
N PRO A 146 16.25 -14.23 16.81
CA PRO A 146 16.54 -15.08 17.96
C PRO A 146 18.03 -15.14 18.35
N ASN A 147 18.94 -14.81 17.42
CA ASN A 147 20.38 -14.75 17.65
C ASN A 147 20.86 -13.36 18.16
N GLY A 148 19.93 -12.44 18.46
CA GLY A 148 20.22 -11.07 18.91
C GLY A 148 20.58 -10.09 17.78
N ALA A 149 20.62 -10.53 16.51
CA ALA A 149 20.79 -9.60 15.39
C ALA A 149 19.51 -8.78 15.18
N ARG A 150 19.67 -7.58 14.61
CA ARG A 150 18.56 -6.68 14.31
C ARG A 150 18.46 -6.44 12.81
N ILE A 151 17.24 -6.40 12.33
CA ILE A 151 16.93 -5.92 10.98
C ILE A 151 16.23 -4.58 11.14
N GLU A 152 16.95 -3.51 10.83
CA GLU A 152 16.45 -2.15 11.00
C GLU A 152 15.34 -1.84 10.00
N ALA A 153 14.28 -1.21 10.48
CA ALA A 153 13.11 -0.88 9.68
C ALA A 153 13.46 -0.04 8.44
N ALA A 154 14.37 0.93 8.57
CA ALA A 154 14.83 1.76 7.45
C ALA A 154 15.42 0.90 6.32
N ASN A 155 16.24 -0.11 6.65
CA ASN A 155 16.84 -1.00 5.64
C ASN A 155 15.79 -1.84 4.91
N VAL A 156 14.73 -2.27 5.61
CA VAL A 156 13.61 -3.02 5.02
C VAL A 156 12.81 -2.14 4.06
N ILE A 157 12.59 -0.88 4.42
CA ILE A 157 11.90 0.11 3.58
C ILE A 157 12.72 0.40 2.32
N ASP A 158 14.00 0.67 2.48
CA ASP A 158 14.91 0.97 1.36
C ASP A 158 15.05 -0.22 0.42
N GLU A 159 15.16 -1.44 0.95
CA GLU A 159 15.24 -2.67 0.15
C GLU A 159 14.00 -2.86 -0.72
N LEU A 160 12.79 -2.68 -0.18
CA LEU A 160 11.56 -2.80 -0.98
C LEU A 160 11.46 -1.68 -2.02
N ASN A 161 11.86 -0.45 -1.70
CA ASN A 161 11.91 0.66 -2.64
C ASN A 161 12.85 0.36 -3.82
N ILE A 162 14.03 -0.18 -3.53
CA ILE A 162 14.98 -0.61 -4.57
C ILE A 162 14.39 -1.75 -5.39
N ALA A 163 13.82 -2.77 -4.75
CA ALA A 163 13.20 -3.90 -5.45
C ALA A 163 12.11 -3.44 -6.42
N MET A 164 11.22 -2.53 -6.02
CA MET A 164 10.17 -2.01 -6.88
C MET A 164 10.69 -1.19 -8.07
N THR A 165 11.90 -0.65 -7.97
CA THR A 165 12.56 0.07 -9.08
C THR A 165 13.23 -0.88 -10.08
N TRP A 166 13.76 -2.01 -9.61
CA TRP A 166 14.58 -2.91 -10.41
C TRP A 166 13.84 -4.12 -10.99
N LEU A 167 12.72 -4.50 -10.38
CA LEU A 167 11.88 -5.58 -10.91
C LEU A 167 11.40 -5.27 -12.33
N SER A 168 11.26 -6.31 -13.13
CA SER A 168 10.74 -6.22 -14.48
C SER A 168 9.71 -7.32 -14.71
N TYR A 169 8.53 -6.91 -15.14
CA TYR A 169 7.44 -7.81 -15.50
C TYR A 169 6.97 -7.53 -16.93
N PRO A 170 6.73 -8.55 -17.76
CA PRO A 170 6.25 -8.33 -19.12
C PRO A 170 4.89 -7.61 -19.13
N GLY A 171 4.80 -6.50 -19.87
CA GLY A 171 3.55 -5.76 -20.06
C GLY A 171 3.06 -4.96 -18.85
N ARG A 172 3.89 -4.79 -17.79
CA ARG A 172 3.60 -3.94 -16.65
C ARG A 172 4.74 -2.96 -16.43
N ILE A 173 4.40 -1.85 -15.81
CA ILE A 173 5.35 -0.84 -15.34
C ILE A 173 5.30 -0.81 -13.83
N ASN A 174 6.45 -0.87 -13.19
CA ASN A 174 6.58 -0.71 -11.75
C ASN A 174 7.68 0.30 -11.42
N GLY A 175 7.55 0.94 -10.27
CA GLY A 175 8.50 1.92 -9.80
C GLY A 175 8.07 2.53 -8.48
N THR A 176 8.73 3.63 -8.12
CA THR A 176 8.47 4.37 -6.89
C THR A 176 8.28 5.86 -7.17
N ALA A 177 7.50 6.54 -6.32
CA ALA A 177 7.38 7.99 -6.29
C ALA A 177 7.25 8.45 -4.84
N THR A 178 7.49 9.74 -4.55
CA THR A 178 7.12 10.31 -3.24
C THR A 178 5.62 10.58 -3.18
N ALA A 179 5.08 10.77 -1.99
CA ALA A 179 3.69 11.20 -1.80
C ALA A 179 3.39 12.57 -2.46
N GLU A 180 4.42 13.40 -2.62
CA GLU A 180 4.34 14.70 -3.29
C GLU A 180 4.26 14.55 -4.81
N ASP A 181 5.02 13.61 -5.39
CA ASP A 181 5.24 13.51 -6.83
C ASP A 181 4.42 12.40 -7.49
N VAL A 182 3.70 11.58 -6.71
CA VAL A 182 2.94 10.45 -7.27
C VAL A 182 1.95 10.91 -8.34
N ASP A 183 2.10 10.31 -9.53
CA ASP A 183 1.15 10.46 -10.63
C ASP A 183 0.25 9.22 -10.66
N PHE A 184 -1.03 9.42 -10.45
CA PHE A 184 -2.00 8.33 -10.45
C PHE A 184 -2.41 7.90 -11.86
N ALA A 185 -2.20 8.76 -12.87
CA ALA A 185 -2.55 8.46 -14.26
C ALA A 185 -1.44 7.69 -14.98
N THR A 186 -0.17 7.96 -14.62
CA THR A 186 1.00 7.37 -15.27
C THR A 186 1.77 6.50 -14.27
N PRO A 187 1.87 5.19 -14.49
CA PRO A 187 2.60 4.29 -13.60
C PRO A 187 4.11 4.53 -13.65
N GLY A 188 4.77 4.30 -12.51
CA GLY A 188 6.21 4.46 -12.37
C GLY A 188 6.58 5.93 -12.15
N GLY A 189 7.32 6.25 -11.11
CA GLY A 189 7.98 7.54 -10.96
C GLY A 189 9.15 7.70 -11.94
N ALA A 190 9.76 8.87 -11.96
CA ALA A 190 11.00 9.10 -12.72
C ALA A 190 12.05 8.04 -12.35
N ARG A 191 12.61 7.40 -13.36
CA ARG A 191 13.75 6.47 -13.23
C ARG A 191 15.00 7.24 -12.87
#